data_0c6f7f0ea414f24fe42f6cd27d4991ce
#
_entry.id   0c6f7f0ea414f24fe42f6cd27d4991ce
#
_cell.length_a   1.000
_cell.length_b   1.000
_cell.length_c   1.000
_cell.angle_alpha   90.00
_cell.angle_beta   90.00
_cell.angle_gamma   90.00
#
_symmetry.space_group_name_H-M   'P 1'
#
loop_
_entity.id
_entity.type
_entity.pdbx_description
1 polymer ?
#
loop_
_entity_poly.entity_id
_entity_poly.type
_entity_poly.pdbx_seq_one_letter_code
_entity_poly.pdbx_strand_id
1 'polypeptide(L)'
;MLFREGTYTDKFYKINSTFLGYFEQVIEDIINANPELENSSPKKVNNMTAFIIHGHDNELKVEVQLLLNNAGVNCVILHEQPDKGRSIIEKLIGETEIAGYAIALLTPDDLTNAGINRARQNVILEIGYFLGKLGKERIRMIVKGEVEIPSDLQGILYEKHDMKGAWKIKLLKELQAVGIYVDIQSAINEF
;
A
#
# COMPACT_ATOMS: atom_id res chain seq x y z
N MET A 1 2.11 39.58 -29.09
CA MET A 1 1.70 38.19 -29.41
C MET A 1 1.56 37.47 -28.08
N LEU A 2 0.33 37.49 -27.52
CA LEU A 2 0.01 36.96 -26.20
C LEU A 2 -0.31 35.46 -26.34
N PHE A 3 0.56 34.63 -25.84
CA PHE A 3 0.27 33.18 -25.72
C PHE A 3 -0.77 32.98 -24.62
N ARG A 4 -1.92 32.41 -24.99
CA ARG A 4 -2.98 32.00 -24.07
C ARG A 4 -2.48 30.81 -23.22
N GLU A 5 -2.17 31.03 -21.97
CA GLU A 5 -1.82 29.98 -20.97
C GLU A 5 -3.01 29.08 -20.57
N GLY A 6 -4.23 29.32 -21.07
CA GLY A 6 -5.43 28.59 -20.68
C GLY A 6 -5.64 27.22 -21.33
N THR A 7 -4.91 26.88 -22.41
CA THR A 7 -5.29 25.72 -23.27
C THR A 7 -4.77 24.36 -22.81
N TYR A 8 -3.71 24.29 -21.99
CA TYR A 8 -3.19 23.00 -21.51
C TYR A 8 -3.87 22.53 -20.22
N THR A 9 -4.12 23.41 -19.29
CA THR A 9 -4.85 23.13 -18.04
C THR A 9 -6.29 22.70 -18.35
N ASP A 10 -7.00 23.41 -19.23
CA ASP A 10 -8.37 23.07 -19.63
C ASP A 10 -8.46 21.71 -20.34
N LYS A 11 -7.47 21.36 -21.16
CA LYS A 11 -7.40 20.05 -21.79
C LYS A 11 -7.11 18.94 -20.79
N PHE A 12 -6.24 19.19 -19.81
CA PHE A 12 -5.89 18.25 -18.76
C PHE A 12 -7.07 17.95 -17.85
N TYR A 13 -7.81 18.99 -17.42
CA TYR A 13 -9.04 18.82 -16.64
C TYR A 13 -10.13 18.09 -17.43
N LYS A 14 -10.26 18.36 -18.72
CA LYS A 14 -11.24 17.71 -19.57
C LYS A 14 -10.92 16.23 -19.83
N ILE A 15 -9.64 15.89 -19.98
CA ILE A 15 -9.18 14.49 -20.10
C ILE A 15 -9.43 13.75 -18.79
N ASN A 16 -9.10 14.33 -17.64
CA ASN A 16 -9.34 13.73 -16.33
C ASN A 16 -10.83 13.55 -16.03
N SER A 17 -11.68 14.52 -16.32
CA SER A 17 -13.13 14.39 -16.13
C SER A 17 -13.75 13.35 -17.04
N THR A 18 -13.27 13.22 -18.28
CA THR A 18 -13.72 12.18 -19.24
C THR A 18 -13.27 10.80 -18.79
N PHE A 19 -12.05 10.68 -18.25
CA PHE A 19 -11.50 9.43 -17.74
C PHE A 19 -12.22 8.98 -16.46
N LEU A 20 -12.48 9.90 -15.54
CA LEU A 20 -13.28 9.64 -14.32
C LEU A 20 -14.72 9.22 -14.69
N GLY A 21 -15.37 9.92 -15.61
CA GLY A 21 -16.70 9.56 -16.07
C GLY A 21 -16.77 8.18 -16.74
N TYR A 22 -15.73 7.79 -17.48
CA TYR A 22 -15.63 6.43 -18.02
C TYR A 22 -15.48 5.38 -16.92
N PHE A 23 -14.66 5.65 -15.90
CA PHE A 23 -14.51 4.76 -14.75
C PHE A 23 -15.80 4.62 -13.95
N GLU A 24 -16.50 5.73 -13.69
CA GLU A 24 -17.81 5.71 -13.03
C GLU A 24 -18.81 4.85 -13.79
N GLN A 25 -18.89 5.01 -15.12
CA GLN A 25 -19.76 4.21 -15.96
C GLN A 25 -19.41 2.72 -15.92
N VAL A 26 -18.12 2.36 -15.98
CA VAL A 26 -17.66 0.96 -15.88
C VAL A 26 -18.00 0.36 -14.52
N ILE A 27 -17.87 1.12 -13.44
CA ILE A 27 -18.25 0.68 -12.09
C ILE A 27 -19.76 0.45 -12.02
N GLU A 28 -20.57 1.37 -12.53
CA GLU A 28 -22.02 1.22 -12.59
C GLU A 28 -22.45 0.00 -13.43
N ASP A 29 -21.82 -0.22 -14.57
CA ASP A 29 -22.08 -1.38 -15.41
C ASP A 29 -21.73 -2.69 -14.71
N ILE A 30 -20.63 -2.73 -13.94
CA ILE A 30 -20.24 -3.90 -13.13
C ILE A 30 -21.24 -4.14 -12.00
N ILE A 31 -21.67 -3.09 -11.29
CA ILE A 31 -22.67 -3.20 -10.21
C ILE A 31 -24.00 -3.68 -10.76
N ASN A 32 -24.46 -3.11 -11.88
CA ASN A 32 -25.72 -3.50 -12.54
C ASN A 32 -25.68 -4.94 -13.06
N ALA A 33 -24.52 -5.42 -13.51
CA ALA A 33 -24.35 -6.81 -13.96
C ALA A 33 -24.27 -7.82 -12.79
N ASN A 34 -24.00 -7.34 -11.56
CA ASN A 34 -23.82 -8.15 -10.37
C ASN A 34 -24.54 -7.51 -9.16
N PRO A 35 -25.90 -7.57 -9.10
CA PRO A 35 -26.68 -6.92 -8.04
C PRO A 35 -26.32 -7.36 -6.62
N GLU A 36 -25.68 -8.51 -6.47
CA GLU A 36 -25.14 -9.01 -5.20
C GLU A 36 -23.98 -8.17 -4.66
N LEU A 37 -23.29 -7.36 -5.52
CA LEU A 37 -22.22 -6.46 -5.08
C LEU A 37 -22.77 -5.23 -4.35
N GLU A 38 -23.98 -4.78 -4.68
CA GLU A 38 -24.64 -3.65 -4.00
C GLU A 38 -24.99 -3.98 -2.54
N ASN A 39 -25.30 -5.26 -2.25
CA ASN A 39 -25.65 -5.73 -0.92
C ASN A 39 -24.47 -6.29 -0.13
N SER A 40 -23.29 -6.34 -0.71
CA SER A 40 -22.09 -6.64 0.03
C SER A 40 -21.68 -5.38 0.83
N SER A 41 -22.34 -5.17 1.98
CA SER A 41 -21.69 -4.38 3.03
C SER A 41 -20.25 -4.87 3.15
N PRO A 42 -19.23 -3.98 3.24
CA PRO A 42 -17.85 -4.41 3.39
C PRO A 42 -17.84 -5.43 4.53
N LYS A 43 -17.57 -6.70 4.21
CA LYS A 43 -17.40 -7.73 5.22
C LYS A 43 -16.49 -7.10 6.25
N LYS A 44 -16.94 -6.98 7.50
CA LYS A 44 -16.09 -6.60 8.61
C LYS A 44 -14.96 -7.62 8.62
N VAL A 45 -13.88 -7.26 7.94
CA VAL A 45 -12.70 -8.10 7.82
C VAL A 45 -12.04 -8.00 9.18
N ASN A 46 -12.40 -8.96 10.05
CA ASN A 46 -11.78 -9.13 11.36
C ASN A 46 -10.39 -9.76 11.15
N ASN A 47 -9.64 -9.24 10.18
CA ASN A 47 -8.38 -9.80 9.72
C ASN A 47 -7.24 -9.12 10.44
N MET A 48 -6.68 -9.86 11.39
CA MET A 48 -5.41 -9.55 12.04
C MET A 48 -4.20 -9.80 11.13
N THR A 49 -4.39 -9.73 9.81
CA THR A 49 -3.35 -10.01 8.83
C THR A 49 -2.88 -8.72 8.20
N ALA A 50 -1.57 -8.45 8.31
CA ALA A 50 -0.91 -7.35 7.62
C ALA A 50 -0.28 -7.84 6.30
N PHE A 51 -0.36 -7.05 5.25
CA PHE A 51 0.31 -7.33 3.99
C PHE A 51 1.59 -6.50 3.91
N ILE A 52 2.73 -7.14 3.61
CA ILE A 52 4.01 -6.47 3.46
C ILE A 52 4.30 -6.30 1.96
N ILE A 53 4.34 -5.05 1.53
CA ILE A 53 4.72 -4.62 0.18
C ILE A 53 6.20 -4.24 0.22
N HIS A 54 7.05 -4.90 -0.59
CA HIS A 54 8.48 -4.64 -0.54
C HIS A 54 9.14 -4.73 -1.93
N GLY A 55 10.27 -4.04 -2.07
CA GLY A 55 11.16 -4.12 -3.21
C GLY A 55 12.28 -5.15 -3.00
N HIS A 56 13.54 -4.70 -3.16
CA HIS A 56 14.71 -5.57 -3.10
C HIS A 56 15.36 -5.66 -1.71
N ASP A 57 15.04 -4.77 -0.77
CA ASP A 57 15.62 -4.78 0.59
C ASP A 57 15.03 -5.92 1.43
N ASN A 58 15.70 -7.08 1.37
CA ASN A 58 15.31 -8.25 2.16
C ASN A 58 15.57 -8.08 3.66
N GLU A 59 16.54 -7.25 4.07
CA GLU A 59 16.84 -7.00 5.47
C GLU A 59 15.65 -6.29 6.14
N LEU A 60 15.20 -5.17 5.57
CA LEU A 60 14.05 -4.44 6.10
C LEU A 60 12.77 -5.28 6.06
N LYS A 61 12.56 -6.07 4.98
CA LYS A 61 11.44 -7.01 4.88
C LYS A 61 11.40 -7.98 6.06
N VAL A 62 12.52 -8.65 6.35
CA VAL A 62 12.63 -9.61 7.44
C VAL A 62 12.47 -8.91 8.80
N GLU A 63 13.03 -7.72 8.97
CA GLU A 63 12.89 -6.93 10.20
C GLU A 63 11.41 -6.62 10.50
N VAL A 64 10.64 -6.19 9.50
CA VAL A 64 9.20 -5.94 9.65
C VAL A 64 8.43 -7.23 9.91
N GLN A 65 8.75 -8.31 9.19
CA GLN A 65 8.11 -9.61 9.38
C GLN A 65 8.31 -10.15 10.81
N LEU A 66 9.53 -10.08 11.34
CA LEU A 66 9.84 -10.48 12.71
C LEU A 66 9.11 -9.62 13.74
N LEU A 67 9.10 -8.29 13.53
CA LEU A 67 8.37 -7.36 14.40
C LEU A 67 6.88 -7.73 14.49
N LEU A 68 6.23 -8.00 13.36
CA LEU A 68 4.81 -8.36 13.32
C LEU A 68 4.55 -9.72 13.97
N ASN A 69 5.37 -10.72 13.65
CA ASN A 69 5.24 -12.05 14.23
C ASN A 69 5.40 -12.02 15.77
N ASN A 70 6.38 -11.28 16.28
CA ASN A 70 6.61 -11.12 17.73
C ASN A 70 5.45 -10.35 18.40
N ALA A 71 4.78 -9.47 17.64
CA ALA A 71 3.59 -8.76 18.08
C ALA A 71 2.29 -9.60 17.98
N GLY A 72 2.35 -10.84 17.52
CA GLY A 72 1.19 -11.71 17.31
C GLY A 72 0.34 -11.33 16.09
N VAL A 73 0.90 -10.55 15.17
CA VAL A 73 0.22 -10.13 13.93
C VAL A 73 0.65 -11.04 12.78
N ASN A 74 -0.30 -11.74 12.18
CA ASN A 74 -0.03 -12.51 10.97
C ASN A 74 0.33 -11.56 9.82
N CYS A 75 1.35 -11.93 9.01
CA CYS A 75 1.72 -11.15 7.85
C CYS A 75 1.78 -12.03 6.59
N VAL A 76 1.47 -11.40 5.45
CA VAL A 76 1.53 -12.01 4.12
C VAL A 76 2.48 -11.21 3.25
N ILE A 77 3.35 -11.94 2.54
CA ILE A 77 4.28 -11.38 1.55
C ILE A 77 3.95 -12.06 0.21
N LEU A 78 3.65 -11.25 -0.81
CA LEU A 78 3.17 -11.75 -2.10
C LEU A 78 4.11 -12.76 -2.74
N HIS A 79 5.41 -12.45 -2.77
CA HIS A 79 6.41 -13.30 -3.41
C HIS A 79 6.63 -14.65 -2.71
N GLU A 80 6.26 -14.77 -1.45
CA GLU A 80 6.37 -16.00 -0.67
C GLU A 80 5.15 -16.93 -0.85
N GLN A 81 4.07 -16.43 -1.47
CA GLN A 81 2.87 -17.23 -1.72
C GLN A 81 3.02 -18.06 -3.02
N PRO A 82 2.49 -19.29 -3.07
CA PRO A 82 2.50 -20.11 -4.28
C PRO A 82 1.77 -19.46 -5.45
N ASP A 83 2.34 -19.50 -6.64
CA ASP A 83 1.73 -18.88 -7.83
C ASP A 83 0.45 -19.60 -8.28
N LYS A 84 0.39 -20.91 -8.17
CA LYS A 84 -0.76 -21.76 -8.57
C LYS A 84 -1.21 -21.50 -10.02
N GLY A 85 -0.28 -21.15 -10.91
CA GLY A 85 -0.57 -20.81 -12.31
C GLY A 85 -1.22 -19.44 -12.53
N ARG A 86 -1.36 -18.60 -11.49
CA ARG A 86 -1.93 -17.26 -11.57
C ARG A 86 -0.89 -16.24 -12.04
N SER A 87 -1.34 -15.20 -12.73
CA SER A 87 -0.51 -14.00 -12.96
C SER A 87 -0.22 -13.29 -11.64
N ILE A 88 0.79 -12.40 -11.64
CA ILE A 88 1.14 -11.60 -10.44
C ILE A 88 -0.06 -10.77 -9.95
N ILE A 89 -0.84 -10.20 -10.89
CA ILE A 89 -2.04 -9.40 -10.57
C ILE A 89 -3.13 -10.27 -9.95
N GLU A 90 -3.43 -11.44 -10.52
CA GLU A 90 -4.43 -12.35 -9.94
C GLU A 90 -4.02 -12.86 -8.57
N LYS A 91 -2.73 -13.10 -8.37
CA LYS A 91 -2.18 -13.47 -7.08
C LYS A 91 -2.33 -12.33 -6.07
N LEU A 92 -1.98 -11.09 -6.45
CA LEU A 92 -2.17 -9.90 -5.62
C LEU A 92 -3.63 -9.78 -5.19
N ILE A 93 -4.58 -9.83 -6.10
CA ILE A 93 -6.01 -9.72 -5.82
C ILE A 93 -6.45 -10.82 -4.84
N GLY A 94 -6.10 -12.08 -5.09
CA GLY A 94 -6.52 -13.21 -4.27
C GLY A 94 -5.92 -13.21 -2.86
N GLU A 95 -4.61 -12.94 -2.74
CA GLU A 95 -3.94 -12.97 -1.42
C GLU A 95 -4.31 -11.74 -0.56
N THR A 96 -4.77 -10.65 -1.17
CA THR A 96 -5.17 -9.45 -0.43
C THR A 96 -6.59 -9.51 0.14
N GLU A 97 -7.40 -10.50 -0.21
CA GLU A 97 -8.76 -10.63 0.35
C GLU A 97 -8.78 -10.74 1.87
N ILE A 98 -7.73 -11.33 2.45
CA ILE A 98 -7.58 -11.52 3.90
C ILE A 98 -6.82 -10.37 4.58
N ALA A 99 -6.23 -9.43 3.83
CA ALA A 99 -5.45 -8.35 4.40
C ALA A 99 -6.34 -7.28 5.03
N GLY A 100 -6.09 -6.98 6.30
CA GLY A 100 -6.74 -5.89 7.02
C GLY A 100 -5.90 -4.62 7.12
N TYR A 101 -4.62 -4.69 6.77
CA TYR A 101 -3.65 -3.59 6.79
C TYR A 101 -2.54 -3.82 5.77
N ALA A 102 -1.95 -2.76 5.24
CA ALA A 102 -0.81 -2.84 4.35
C ALA A 102 0.38 -2.03 4.88
N ILE A 103 1.57 -2.60 4.81
CA ILE A 103 2.83 -1.95 5.19
C ILE A 103 3.73 -1.94 3.97
N ALA A 104 4.02 -0.75 3.45
CA ALA A 104 4.82 -0.58 2.25
C ALA A 104 6.24 -0.11 2.59
N LEU A 105 7.23 -0.86 2.12
CA LEU A 105 8.64 -0.59 2.33
C LEU A 105 9.19 0.15 1.10
N LEU A 106 9.49 1.45 1.27
CA LEU A 106 10.08 2.27 0.23
C LEU A 106 11.59 2.33 0.45
N THR A 107 12.33 1.72 -0.46
CA THR A 107 13.79 1.59 -0.42
C THR A 107 14.39 2.08 -1.75
N PRO A 108 15.66 2.47 -1.79
CA PRO A 108 16.30 2.97 -3.01
C PRO A 108 16.61 1.82 -3.99
N ASP A 109 15.55 1.19 -4.52
CA ASP A 109 15.66 -0.01 -5.37
C ASP A 109 16.05 0.31 -6.81
N ASP A 110 15.52 1.41 -7.35
CA ASP A 110 15.73 1.84 -8.74
C ASP A 110 16.39 3.22 -8.77
N LEU A 111 17.25 3.45 -9.76
CA LEU A 111 17.88 4.73 -10.04
C LEU A 111 17.30 5.33 -11.32
N THR A 112 16.81 6.57 -11.25
CA THR A 112 16.36 7.30 -12.45
C THR A 112 17.54 7.77 -13.31
N ASN A 113 17.28 8.13 -14.56
CA ASN A 113 18.29 8.73 -15.44
C ASN A 113 18.86 10.04 -14.89
N ALA A 114 18.15 10.72 -13.99
CA ALA A 114 18.59 11.92 -13.28
C ALA A 114 19.41 11.62 -12.01
N GLY A 115 19.69 10.36 -11.71
CA GLY A 115 20.44 9.95 -10.51
C GLY A 115 19.61 9.99 -9.22
N ILE A 116 18.29 10.01 -9.30
CA ILE A 116 17.40 10.04 -8.14
C ILE A 116 16.98 8.60 -7.80
N ASN A 117 17.16 8.23 -6.54
CA ASN A 117 16.67 6.94 -6.03
C ASN A 117 15.16 6.93 -5.89
N ARG A 118 14.52 5.84 -6.28
CA ARG A 118 13.09 5.62 -6.09
C ARG A 118 12.80 4.18 -5.70
N ALA A 119 11.65 3.99 -5.11
CA ALA A 119 11.14 2.66 -4.86
C ALA A 119 10.81 1.94 -6.18
N ARG A 120 10.87 0.61 -6.17
CA ARG A 120 10.51 -0.22 -7.31
C ARG A 120 9.10 0.09 -7.80
N GLN A 121 8.90 0.14 -9.11
CA GLN A 121 7.60 0.49 -9.70
C GLN A 121 6.46 -0.42 -9.24
N ASN A 122 6.74 -1.73 -9.05
CA ASN A 122 5.73 -2.67 -8.54
C ASN A 122 5.26 -2.31 -7.13
N VAL A 123 6.16 -1.82 -6.25
CA VAL A 123 5.81 -1.35 -4.90
C VAL A 123 4.81 -0.18 -5.00
N ILE A 124 5.03 0.76 -5.90
CA ILE A 124 4.12 1.89 -6.10
C ILE A 124 2.75 1.44 -6.62
N LEU A 125 2.72 0.48 -7.56
CA LEU A 125 1.48 -0.12 -8.07
C LEU A 125 0.68 -0.81 -6.94
N GLU A 126 1.36 -1.60 -6.12
CA GLU A 126 0.75 -2.31 -4.99
C GLU A 126 0.22 -1.35 -3.93
N ILE A 127 0.95 -0.26 -3.62
CA ILE A 127 0.48 0.82 -2.74
C ILE A 127 -0.84 1.40 -3.29
N GLY A 128 -0.89 1.75 -4.59
CA GLY A 128 -2.10 2.28 -5.22
C GLY A 128 -3.29 1.32 -5.12
N TYR A 129 -3.03 0.03 -5.34
CA TYR A 129 -4.04 -1.02 -5.19
C TYR A 129 -4.60 -1.08 -3.75
N PHE A 130 -3.71 -1.10 -2.74
CA PHE A 130 -4.13 -1.16 -1.33
C PHE A 130 -4.82 0.11 -0.88
N LEU A 131 -4.45 1.27 -1.40
CA LEU A 131 -5.16 2.53 -1.13
C LEU A 131 -6.61 2.47 -1.59
N GLY A 132 -6.85 1.95 -2.79
CA GLY A 132 -8.20 1.77 -3.30
C GLY A 132 -9.00 0.72 -2.52
N LYS A 133 -8.33 -0.33 -2.02
CA LYS A 133 -8.98 -1.45 -1.33
C LYS A 133 -9.24 -1.21 0.15
N LEU A 134 -8.27 -0.65 0.88
CA LEU A 134 -8.30 -0.53 2.35
C LEU A 134 -8.52 0.90 2.84
N GLY A 135 -8.31 1.90 1.98
CA GLY A 135 -8.25 3.29 2.38
C GLY A 135 -6.90 3.67 3.02
N LYS A 136 -6.63 4.97 3.09
CA LYS A 136 -5.35 5.52 3.58
C LYS A 136 -5.08 5.25 5.06
N GLU A 137 -6.12 5.03 5.85
CA GLU A 137 -6.03 4.77 7.30
C GLU A 137 -5.47 3.37 7.60
N ARG A 138 -5.49 2.49 6.61
CA ARG A 138 -5.04 1.09 6.74
C ARG A 138 -3.79 0.79 5.91
N ILE A 139 -3.04 1.83 5.60
CA ILE A 139 -1.74 1.71 4.94
C ILE A 139 -0.71 2.60 5.62
N ARG A 140 0.49 2.06 5.85
CA ARG A 140 1.64 2.79 6.37
C ARG A 140 2.85 2.54 5.50
N MET A 141 3.60 3.59 5.21
CA MET A 141 4.87 3.47 4.51
C MET A 141 6.04 3.53 5.50
N ILE A 142 7.05 2.70 5.32
CA ILE A 142 8.34 2.76 5.99
C ILE A 142 9.38 3.12 4.94
N VAL A 143 10.07 4.23 5.14
CA VAL A 143 11.05 4.77 4.18
C VAL A 143 12.46 4.58 4.73
N LYS A 144 13.29 3.78 4.05
CA LYS A 144 14.70 3.56 4.38
C LYS A 144 15.60 4.22 3.33
N GLY A 145 16.50 5.07 3.80
CA GLY A 145 17.40 5.82 2.92
C GLY A 145 16.73 7.03 2.25
N GLU A 146 17.42 7.59 1.25
CA GLU A 146 16.90 8.71 0.47
C GLU A 146 16.16 8.17 -0.74
N VAL A 147 14.84 8.29 -0.75
CA VAL A 147 13.93 7.77 -1.78
C VAL A 147 12.95 8.86 -2.19
N GLU A 148 12.80 9.06 -3.49
CA GLU A 148 11.74 9.92 -4.03
C GLU A 148 10.36 9.29 -3.76
N ILE A 149 9.52 10.04 -3.05
CA ILE A 149 8.12 9.65 -2.82
C ILE A 149 7.26 10.37 -3.85
N PRO A 150 6.47 9.65 -4.68
CA PRO A 150 5.53 10.26 -5.61
C PRO A 150 4.61 11.27 -4.92
N SER A 151 4.33 12.41 -5.58
CA SER A 151 3.50 13.49 -5.03
C SER A 151 2.15 13.02 -4.54
N ASP A 152 1.53 12.08 -5.26
CA ASP A 152 0.22 11.54 -4.95
C ASP A 152 0.20 10.67 -3.67
N LEU A 153 1.38 10.21 -3.24
CA LEU A 153 1.54 9.44 -2.00
C LEU A 153 1.90 10.31 -0.79
N GLN A 154 2.15 11.62 -0.97
CA GLN A 154 2.53 12.53 0.13
C GLN A 154 1.45 12.71 1.20
N GLY A 155 0.19 12.38 0.87
CA GLY A 155 -0.93 12.37 1.82
C GLY A 155 -1.03 11.14 2.70
N ILE A 156 -0.15 10.14 2.49
CA ILE A 156 -0.10 8.91 3.28
C ILE A 156 0.94 9.06 4.38
N LEU A 157 0.59 8.64 5.59
CA LEU A 157 1.53 8.67 6.70
C LEU A 157 2.69 7.71 6.48
N TYR A 158 3.90 8.18 6.71
CA TYR A 158 5.11 7.36 6.63
C TYR A 158 6.02 7.58 7.85
N GLU A 159 6.81 6.56 8.16
CA GLU A 159 7.87 6.62 9.15
C GLU A 159 9.23 6.44 8.45
N LYS A 160 10.21 7.24 8.85
CA LYS A 160 11.59 6.99 8.44
C LYS A 160 12.15 5.83 9.26
N HIS A 161 12.69 4.84 8.56
CA HIS A 161 13.46 3.79 9.21
C HIS A 161 14.67 4.40 9.90
N ASP A 162 14.83 4.12 11.17
CA ASP A 162 15.97 4.56 11.98
C ASP A 162 16.56 3.37 12.76
N MET A 163 17.86 3.41 12.99
CA MET A 163 18.58 2.34 13.68
C MET A 163 18.17 2.17 15.16
N LYS A 164 17.50 3.17 15.76
CA LYS A 164 17.00 3.09 17.14
C LYS A 164 15.64 2.41 17.22
N GLY A 165 15.02 2.12 16.09
CA GLY A 165 13.75 1.40 15.99
C GLY A 165 12.52 2.17 16.47
N ALA A 166 12.58 3.51 16.55
CA ALA A 166 11.43 4.32 16.98
C ALA A 166 10.21 4.12 16.08
N TRP A 167 10.43 3.88 14.78
CA TRP A 167 9.38 3.58 13.81
C TRP A 167 8.59 2.30 14.14
N LYS A 168 9.21 1.31 14.78
CA LYS A 168 8.58 0.04 15.17
C LYS A 168 7.41 0.25 16.12
N ILE A 169 7.65 1.02 17.19
CA ILE A 169 6.60 1.33 18.18
C ILE A 169 5.46 2.12 17.54
N LYS A 170 5.77 3.05 16.65
CA LYS A 170 4.76 3.83 15.94
C LYS A 170 3.91 2.94 15.04
N LEU A 171 4.54 2.05 14.25
CA LEU A 171 3.82 1.09 13.41
C LEU A 171 2.87 0.21 14.24
N LEU A 172 3.35 -0.35 15.36
CA LEU A 172 2.53 -1.20 16.23
C LEU A 172 1.32 -0.44 16.82
N LYS A 173 1.51 0.83 17.21
CA LYS A 173 0.42 1.68 17.70
C LYS A 173 -0.62 1.97 16.61
N GLU A 174 -0.20 2.16 15.37
CA GLU A 174 -1.12 2.37 14.26
C GLU A 174 -1.96 1.12 13.97
N LEU A 175 -1.34 -0.05 14.01
CA LEU A 175 -2.08 -1.32 13.90
C LEU A 175 -3.15 -1.46 14.99
N GLN A 176 -2.80 -1.10 16.24
CA GLN A 176 -3.79 -1.09 17.34
C GLN A 176 -4.91 -0.07 17.10
N ALA A 177 -4.58 1.12 16.60
CA ALA A 177 -5.56 2.18 16.35
C ALA A 177 -6.62 1.79 15.33
N VAL A 178 -6.29 0.91 14.37
CA VAL A 178 -7.24 0.37 13.38
C VAL A 178 -7.92 -0.93 13.83
N GLY A 179 -7.74 -1.33 15.09
CA GLY A 179 -8.40 -2.49 15.70
C GLY A 179 -7.71 -3.83 15.48
N ILE A 180 -6.45 -3.85 15.05
CA ILE A 180 -5.63 -5.06 14.99
C ILE A 180 -5.05 -5.31 16.38
N TYR A 181 -5.22 -6.53 16.91
CA TYR A 181 -4.59 -6.90 18.16
C TYR A 181 -3.07 -6.96 17.99
N VAL A 182 -2.34 -6.32 18.90
CA VAL A 182 -0.88 -6.23 18.88
C VAL A 182 -0.35 -6.37 20.30
N ASP A 183 0.49 -7.36 20.57
CA ASP A 183 1.27 -7.48 21.78
C ASP A 183 2.58 -6.68 21.67
N ILE A 184 2.50 -5.39 22.02
CA ILE A 184 3.66 -4.49 21.95
C ILE A 184 4.76 -4.96 22.91
N GLN A 185 4.41 -5.51 24.08
CA GLN A 185 5.40 -5.90 25.07
C GLN A 185 6.27 -7.07 24.58
N SER A 186 5.64 -8.10 24.00
CA SER A 186 6.35 -9.22 23.39
C SER A 186 7.20 -8.78 22.20
N ALA A 187 6.68 -7.84 21.38
CA ALA A 187 7.41 -7.33 20.22
C ALA A 187 8.69 -6.55 20.59
N ILE A 188 8.71 -5.86 21.75
CA ILE A 188 9.84 -5.00 22.15
C ILE A 188 10.92 -5.80 22.90
N ASN A 189 10.57 -6.85 23.62
CA ASN A 189 11.52 -7.60 24.48
C ASN A 189 12.61 -8.36 23.67
N GLU A 190 12.48 -8.44 22.36
CA GLU A 190 13.41 -9.14 21.47
C GLU A 190 14.31 -8.20 20.64
N PHE A 191 14.41 -6.90 20.99
CA PHE A 191 15.26 -5.92 20.29
C PHE A 191 16.41 -5.42 21.13
#